data_6eabd99c9d5a08ec7da64c729acc72a9
#
_entry.id   6eabd99c9d5a08ec7da64c729acc72a9
#
_cell.length_a   1.000
_cell.length_b   1.000
_cell.length_c   1.000
_cell.angle_alpha   90.00
_cell.angle_beta   90.00
_cell.angle_gamma   90.00
#
_symmetry.space_group_name_H-M   'P 1'
#
loop_
_entity.id
_entity.type
_entity.pdbx_description
1 polymer ?
#
loop_
_entity_poly.entity_id
_entity_poly.type
_entity_poly.pdbx_seq_one_letter_code
_entity_poly.pdbx_strand_id
1 'polypeptide(L)'
;MSLTANVPTASGSRYLQQLCKHWSHKFEVEFDAQQGVIAFPMGQIRLNAGAEALAVTIEPQDGTDVERFKQVVADHLDRFAFREAPLTFDWK
;
A
#
# COMPACT_ATOMS: atom_id res chain seq x y z
N MET A 1 -6.95 -14.09 5.93
CA MET A 1 -5.98 -14.24 4.83
C MET A 1 -5.24 -12.93 4.60
N SER A 2 -3.95 -12.96 4.44
CA SER A 2 -3.19 -11.76 4.12
C SER A 2 -2.26 -12.02 2.93
N LEU A 3 -2.01 -10.99 2.14
CA LEU A 3 -1.15 -11.04 0.97
C LEU A 3 -0.14 -9.90 1.07
N THR A 4 1.11 -10.19 0.80
CA THR A 4 2.17 -9.19 0.91
C THR A 4 2.93 -9.08 -0.42
N ALA A 5 3.20 -7.86 -0.84
CA ALA A 5 4.08 -7.58 -1.95
C ALA A 5 5.26 -6.76 -1.45
N ASN A 6 6.47 -7.20 -1.79
CA ASN A 6 7.66 -6.40 -1.57
C ASN A 6 7.95 -5.63 -2.85
N VAL A 7 7.81 -4.32 -2.77
CA VAL A 7 7.96 -3.45 -3.94
C VAL A 7 9.36 -2.83 -3.90
N PRO A 8 10.24 -3.18 -4.85
CA PRO A 8 11.59 -2.61 -4.87
C PRO A 8 11.55 -1.10 -5.12
N THR A 9 11.99 -0.33 -4.15
CA THR A 9 12.10 1.12 -4.28
C THR A 9 12.90 1.67 -3.11
N ALA A 10 13.72 2.67 -3.37
CA ALA A 10 14.43 3.39 -2.33
C ALA A 10 13.57 4.51 -1.73
N SER A 11 12.39 4.76 -2.28
CA SER A 11 11.50 5.84 -1.86
C SER A 11 10.24 5.34 -1.15
N GLY A 12 10.31 4.15 -0.54
CA GLY A 12 9.15 3.54 0.12
C GLY A 12 8.51 4.42 1.17
N SER A 13 9.32 5.08 1.98
CA SER A 13 8.81 5.99 3.02
C SER A 13 8.00 7.13 2.42
N ARG A 14 8.48 7.72 1.34
CA ARG A 14 7.77 8.80 0.65
C ARG A 14 6.41 8.33 0.15
N TYR A 15 6.37 7.20 -0.53
CA TYR A 15 5.14 6.67 -1.10
C TYR A 15 4.15 6.25 -0.02
N LEU A 16 4.64 5.63 1.04
CA LEU A 16 3.82 5.26 2.19
C LEU A 16 3.14 6.50 2.77
N GLN A 17 3.91 7.56 3.00
CA GLN A 17 3.37 8.78 3.59
C GLN A 17 2.38 9.47 2.66
N GLN A 18 2.67 9.49 1.36
CA GLN A 18 1.76 10.09 0.39
C GLN A 18 0.43 9.34 0.33
N LEU A 19 0.47 8.02 0.30
CA LEU A 19 -0.74 7.21 0.27
C LEU A 19 -1.55 7.37 1.54
N CYS A 20 -0.90 7.33 2.69
CA CYS A 20 -1.57 7.48 3.97
C CYS A 20 -2.22 8.85 4.12
N LYS A 21 -1.53 9.91 3.73
CA LYS A 21 -2.09 11.26 3.74
C LYS A 21 -3.30 11.38 2.82
N HIS A 22 -3.19 10.79 1.63
CA HIS A 22 -4.28 10.84 0.65
C HIS A 22 -5.55 10.20 1.20
N TRP A 23 -5.43 9.05 1.84
CA TRP A 23 -6.58 8.32 2.36
C TRP A 23 -7.02 8.75 3.76
N SER A 24 -6.20 9.52 4.48
CA SER A 24 -6.57 9.99 5.82
C SER A 24 -7.80 10.91 5.82
N HIS A 25 -8.13 11.46 4.67
CA HIS A 25 -9.31 12.32 4.52
C HIS A 25 -10.62 11.53 4.46
N LYS A 26 -10.55 10.23 4.21
CA LYS A 26 -11.73 9.38 4.03
C LYS A 26 -11.78 8.19 4.98
N PHE A 27 -10.64 7.72 5.44
CA PHE A 27 -10.54 6.50 6.23
C PHE A 27 -9.69 6.74 7.46
N GLU A 28 -9.77 5.82 8.42
CA GLU A 28 -8.87 5.85 9.56
C GLU A 28 -7.49 5.41 9.13
N VAL A 29 -6.50 6.25 9.34
CA VAL A 29 -5.13 6.00 8.94
C VAL A 29 -4.20 6.38 10.08
N GLU A 30 -3.27 5.48 10.41
CA GLU A 30 -2.18 5.77 11.34
C GLU A 30 -0.88 5.49 10.62
N PHE A 31 0.06 6.42 10.66
CA PHE A 31 1.32 6.21 9.98
C PHE A 31 2.43 7.08 10.54
N ASP A 32 3.66 6.64 10.28
CA ASP A 32 4.86 7.43 10.49
C ASP A 32 5.75 7.26 9.25
N ALA A 33 7.03 7.61 9.37
CA ALA A 33 7.94 7.54 8.22
C ALA A 33 8.28 6.11 7.79
N GLN A 34 8.01 5.12 8.63
CA GLN A 34 8.41 3.74 8.38
C GLN A 34 7.25 2.77 8.21
N GLN A 35 6.10 3.06 8.79
CA GLN A 35 4.98 2.14 8.70
C GLN A 35 3.66 2.89 8.71
N GLY A 36 2.64 2.23 8.15
CA GLY A 36 1.30 2.79 8.12
C GLY A 36 0.25 1.69 8.09
N VAL A 37 -0.91 2.02 8.63
CA VAL A 37 -2.07 1.13 8.64
C VAL A 37 -3.28 1.93 8.18
N ILE A 38 -4.00 1.38 7.21
CA ILE A 38 -5.17 2.04 6.63
C ILE A 38 -6.38 1.11 6.79
N ALA A 39 -7.43 1.60 7.43
CA ALA A 39 -8.70 0.88 7.54
C ALA A 39 -9.53 1.16 6.27
N PHE A 40 -9.27 0.40 5.23
CA PHE A 40 -9.88 0.56 3.91
C PHE A 40 -11.21 -0.22 3.84
N PRO A 41 -12.18 0.21 3.04
CA PRO A 41 -13.47 -0.50 2.98
C PRO A 41 -13.38 -1.96 2.54
N MET A 42 -12.40 -2.31 1.73
CA MET A 42 -12.21 -3.67 1.24
C MET A 42 -11.40 -4.55 2.19
N GLY A 43 -10.82 -3.95 3.23
CA GLY A 43 -9.98 -4.64 4.18
C GLY A 43 -8.90 -3.73 4.73
N GLN A 44 -7.94 -4.27 5.44
CA GLN A 44 -6.88 -3.49 6.03
C GLN A 44 -5.65 -3.48 5.13
N ILE A 45 -4.99 -2.32 5.04
CA ILE A 45 -3.74 -2.17 4.30
C ILE A 45 -2.65 -1.82 5.30
N ARG A 46 -1.55 -2.56 5.27
CA ARG A 46 -0.37 -2.27 6.09
C ARG A 46 0.80 -1.99 5.17
N LEU A 47 1.57 -0.98 5.52
CA LEU A 47 2.73 -0.55 4.74
C LEU A 47 3.93 -0.49 5.68
N ASN A 48 5.06 -0.98 5.18
CA ASN A 48 6.31 -0.95 5.94
C ASN A 48 7.45 -0.60 4.99
N ALA A 49 8.07 0.54 5.21
CA ALA A 49 9.12 1.04 4.34
C ALA A 49 10.50 0.63 4.85
N GLY A 50 11.22 -0.14 4.05
CA GLY A 50 12.62 -0.45 4.27
C GLY A 50 13.51 0.44 3.43
N ALA A 51 14.82 0.22 3.51
CA ALA A 51 15.79 1.02 2.77
C ALA A 51 15.70 0.78 1.24
N GLU A 52 15.32 -0.42 0.83
CA GLU A 52 15.34 -0.82 -0.58
C GLU A 52 14.02 -1.36 -1.08
N ALA A 53 13.01 -1.44 -0.23
CA ALA A 53 11.71 -1.97 -0.61
C ALA A 53 10.60 -1.42 0.27
N LEU A 54 9.40 -1.37 -0.28
CA LEU A 54 8.19 -1.07 0.46
C LEU A 54 7.38 -2.37 0.55
N ALA A 55 7.15 -2.84 1.77
CA ALA A 55 6.30 -4.01 1.98
C ALA A 55 4.86 -3.54 2.07
N VAL A 56 4.00 -4.09 1.22
CA VAL A 56 2.58 -3.76 1.16
C VAL A 56 1.80 -5.03 1.49
N THR A 57 1.07 -5.00 2.60
CA THR A 57 0.27 -6.14 3.03
C THR A 57 -1.21 -5.76 3.00
N ILE A 58 -2.03 -6.58 2.37
CA ILE A 58 -3.48 -6.41 2.41
C ILE A 58 -4.12 -7.56 3.17
N GLU A 59 -5.14 -7.23 3.96
CA GLU A 59 -5.93 -8.21 4.70
C GLU A 59 -7.38 -8.04 4.26
N PRO A 60 -7.80 -8.73 3.15
CA PRO A 60 -9.13 -8.54 2.59
C PRO A 60 -10.21 -9.04 3.54
N GLN A 61 -11.34 -8.34 3.56
CA GLN A 61 -12.52 -8.80 4.27
C GLN A 61 -13.18 -9.94 3.48
N ASP A 62 -13.96 -10.75 4.18
CA ASP A 62 -14.72 -11.83 3.54
C ASP A 62 -15.61 -11.26 2.44
N GLY A 63 -15.60 -11.90 1.28
CA GLY A 63 -16.40 -11.47 0.16
C GLY A 63 -15.76 -10.40 -0.72
N THR A 64 -14.58 -9.91 -0.34
CA THR A 64 -13.88 -8.91 -1.12
C THR A 64 -13.30 -9.51 -2.40
N ASP A 65 -13.40 -8.77 -3.51
CA ASP A 65 -12.69 -9.10 -4.73
C ASP A 65 -11.20 -8.76 -4.53
N VAL A 66 -10.40 -9.77 -4.24
CA VAL A 66 -8.99 -9.61 -3.89
C VAL A 66 -8.19 -9.01 -5.05
N GLU A 67 -8.48 -9.41 -6.28
CA GLU A 67 -7.75 -8.87 -7.43
C GLU A 67 -8.02 -7.38 -7.62
N ARG A 68 -9.26 -6.96 -7.39
CA ARG A 68 -9.61 -5.55 -7.44
C ARG A 68 -8.94 -4.77 -6.31
N PHE A 69 -8.87 -5.35 -5.11
CA PHE A 69 -8.19 -4.73 -3.98
C PHE A 69 -6.71 -4.49 -4.29
N LYS A 70 -6.03 -5.51 -4.82
CA LYS A 70 -4.64 -5.37 -5.26
C LYS A 70 -4.49 -4.25 -6.28
N GLN A 71 -5.39 -4.21 -7.25
CA GLN A 71 -5.34 -3.21 -8.32
C GLN A 71 -5.52 -1.80 -7.79
N VAL A 72 -6.44 -1.60 -6.87
CA VAL A 72 -6.69 -0.28 -6.27
C VAL A 72 -5.44 0.21 -5.55
N VAL A 73 -4.81 -0.66 -4.75
CA VAL A 73 -3.60 -0.30 -4.01
C VAL A 73 -2.46 0.02 -4.98
N ALA A 74 -2.25 -0.86 -5.98
CA ALA A 74 -1.17 -0.69 -6.95
C ALA A 74 -1.34 0.59 -7.76
N ASP A 75 -2.56 0.88 -8.22
CA ASP A 75 -2.83 2.08 -9.01
C ASP A 75 -2.54 3.36 -8.24
N HIS A 76 -2.90 3.38 -6.95
CA HIS A 76 -2.64 4.56 -6.12
C HIS A 76 -1.15 4.74 -5.85
N LEU A 77 -0.43 3.67 -5.57
CA LEU A 77 1.01 3.77 -5.36
C LEU A 77 1.73 4.18 -6.65
N ASP A 78 1.33 3.63 -7.79
CA ASP A 78 1.91 4.02 -9.08
C ASP A 78 1.70 5.51 -9.37
N ARG A 79 0.57 6.05 -8.96
CA ARG A 79 0.29 7.47 -9.15
C ARG A 79 1.29 8.35 -8.41
N PHE A 80 1.63 7.98 -7.19
CA PHE A 80 2.62 8.74 -6.42
C PHE A 80 4.04 8.46 -6.88
N ALA A 81 4.28 7.26 -7.38
CA ALA A 81 5.60 6.80 -7.81
C ALA A 81 5.77 6.95 -9.33
N PHE A 82 5.22 8.00 -9.92
CA PHE A 82 5.15 8.13 -11.38
C PHE A 82 6.52 8.07 -12.07
N ARG A 83 7.59 8.40 -11.36
CA ARG A 83 8.94 8.32 -11.93
C ARG A 83 9.49 6.89 -11.99
N GLU A 84 8.92 5.99 -11.19
CA GLU A 84 9.33 4.60 -11.14
C GLU A 84 8.26 3.67 -11.69
N ALA A 85 7.07 4.20 -11.97
CA ALA A 85 5.93 3.38 -12.39
C ALA A 85 6.17 2.74 -13.75
N PRO A 86 5.63 1.53 -13.97
CA PRO A 86 4.86 0.79 -12.97
C PRO A 86 5.75 0.11 -11.94
N LEU A 87 5.34 0.19 -10.68
CA LEU A 87 6.03 -0.53 -9.62
C LEU A 87 5.75 -2.03 -9.75
N THR A 88 6.70 -2.83 -9.31
CA THR A 88 6.55 -4.28 -9.38
C THR A 88 5.90 -4.78 -8.10
N PHE A 89 4.74 -5.42 -8.24
CA PHE A 89 4.01 -6.02 -7.12
C PHE A 89 4.02 -7.53 -7.28
N ASP A 90 4.78 -8.20 -6.44
CA ASP A 90 4.86 -9.66 -6.43
C ASP A 90 4.12 -10.16 -5.19
N TRP A 91 2.81 -10.33 -5.34
CA TRP A 91 1.94 -10.70 -4.22
C TRP A 91 2.11 -12.16 -3.83
N LYS A 92 2.28 -12.41 -2.55
CA LYS A 92 2.44 -13.76 -2.02
C LYS A 92 1.60 -14.00 -0.78
#